data_5d3f3f115852864b74a9ac3d69298414
#
_entry.id   5d3f3f115852864b74a9ac3d69298414
#
_cell.length_a   1.000
_cell.length_b   1.000
_cell.length_c   1.000
_cell.angle_alpha   90.00
_cell.angle_beta   90.00
_cell.angle_gamma   90.00
#
_symmetry.space_group_name_H-M   'P 1'
#
loop_
_entity.id
_entity.type
_entity.pdbx_description
1 polymer ?
#
loop_
_entity_poly.entity_id
_entity_poly.type
_entity_poly.pdbx_seq_one_letter_code
_entity_poly.pdbx_strand_id
1 'polypeptide(L)'
;LKDQGLPNIFHLINDESNILSQKLVDDKRIDLLSFTGSCEVGKKVGKNVAARMGKYLLELGGNNAIIVDESANFDITVPGIVFGSVGTAGQRCTTTRRILVHESRFAELKEKLVHAYQQIPIGDPLDQKTLMGPLIDEKSVQNVEAAVIKVREAGGEILCGGERVGNKGHFISPIIAT
;
A
#
# COMPACT_ATOMS: atom_id res chain seq x y z
N LEU A 1 -6.36 -24.37 21.27
CA LEU A 1 -5.90 -23.86 22.58
C LEU A 1 -6.86 -24.24 23.70
N LYS A 2 -8.19 -24.12 23.51
CA LYS A 2 -9.19 -24.60 24.48
C LYS A 2 -9.03 -26.10 24.76
N ASP A 3 -8.83 -26.90 23.73
CA ASP A 3 -8.62 -28.35 23.79
C ASP A 3 -7.32 -28.76 24.48
N GLN A 4 -6.39 -27.81 24.65
CA GLN A 4 -5.10 -27.97 25.33
C GLN A 4 -5.10 -27.37 26.75
N GLY A 5 -6.25 -26.96 27.28
CA GLY A 5 -6.35 -26.36 28.61
C GLY A 5 -5.77 -24.96 28.73
N LEU A 6 -5.63 -24.24 27.60
CA LEU A 6 -5.08 -22.88 27.53
C LEU A 6 -6.16 -21.88 27.04
N PRO A 7 -7.26 -21.69 27.78
CA PRO A 7 -8.28 -20.71 27.42
C PRO A 7 -7.78 -19.28 27.64
N ASN A 8 -8.29 -18.35 26.85
CA ASN A 8 -8.08 -16.92 27.05
C ASN A 8 -6.65 -16.39 26.89
N ILE A 9 -5.81 -17.05 26.07
CA ILE A 9 -4.48 -16.54 25.73
C ILE A 9 -4.56 -15.53 24.58
N PHE A 10 -5.49 -15.74 23.62
CA PHE A 10 -5.71 -14.83 22.49
C PHE A 10 -7.11 -14.23 22.57
N HIS A 11 -7.17 -12.93 22.39
CA HIS A 11 -8.42 -12.17 22.34
C HIS A 11 -8.47 -11.41 21.01
N LEU A 12 -9.59 -11.50 20.30
CA LEU A 12 -9.87 -10.70 19.12
C LEU A 12 -10.77 -9.53 19.51
N ILE A 13 -10.36 -8.33 19.18
CA ILE A 13 -11.18 -7.14 19.27
C ILE A 13 -11.32 -6.59 17.87
N ASN A 14 -12.56 -6.42 17.41
CA ASN A 14 -12.89 -5.79 16.15
C ASN A 14 -13.80 -4.60 16.41
N ASP A 15 -13.36 -3.41 16.03
CA ASP A 15 -14.03 -2.14 16.32
C ASP A 15 -13.96 -1.21 15.11
N GLU A 16 -15.11 -0.78 14.64
CA GLU A 16 -15.21 0.15 13.50
C GLU A 16 -14.78 1.59 13.89
N SER A 17 -15.00 1.95 15.16
CA SER A 17 -14.85 3.32 15.63
C SER A 17 -13.44 3.72 16.10
N ASN A 18 -12.51 2.78 16.17
CA ASN A 18 -11.18 2.94 16.76
C ASN A 18 -11.15 3.29 18.27
N ILE A 19 -12.31 3.29 18.96
CA ILE A 19 -12.40 3.64 20.38
C ILE A 19 -11.70 2.59 21.24
N LEU A 20 -11.92 1.31 20.94
CA LEU A 20 -11.30 0.20 21.68
C LEU A 20 -9.80 0.12 21.40
N SER A 21 -9.39 0.35 20.18
CA SER A 21 -7.97 0.41 19.81
C SER A 21 -7.25 1.54 20.56
N GLN A 22 -7.87 2.73 20.67
CA GLN A 22 -7.31 3.84 21.44
C GLN A 22 -7.21 3.49 22.95
N LYS A 23 -8.22 2.82 23.52
CA LYS A 23 -8.16 2.35 24.92
C LYS A 23 -6.99 1.39 25.16
N LEU A 24 -6.71 0.48 24.20
CA LEU A 24 -5.54 -0.41 24.29
C LEU A 24 -4.22 0.38 24.27
N VAL A 25 -4.11 1.39 23.41
CA VAL A 25 -2.92 2.26 23.34
C VAL A 25 -2.66 2.95 24.67
N ASP A 26 -3.71 3.41 25.35
CA ASP A 26 -3.61 4.20 26.58
C ASP A 26 -3.52 3.34 27.86
N ASP A 27 -3.86 2.04 27.78
CA ASP A 27 -3.93 1.14 28.94
C ASP A 27 -2.54 0.81 29.48
N LYS A 28 -2.26 1.19 30.72
CA LYS A 28 -0.97 0.95 31.40
C LYS A 28 -0.68 -0.54 31.67
N ARG A 29 -1.68 -1.41 31.59
CA ARG A 29 -1.52 -2.86 31.77
C ARG A 29 -0.92 -3.56 30.56
N ILE A 30 -0.87 -2.87 29.41
CA ILE A 30 -0.26 -3.39 28.19
C ILE A 30 1.25 -3.16 28.22
N ASP A 31 2.02 -4.22 28.40
CA ASP A 31 3.48 -4.15 28.51
C ASP A 31 4.15 -3.79 27.18
N LEU A 32 3.67 -4.38 26.07
CA LEU A 32 4.17 -4.15 24.71
C LEU A 32 2.99 -3.97 23.75
N LEU A 33 3.02 -2.89 23.01
CA LEU A 33 2.06 -2.63 21.93
C LEU A 33 2.76 -2.72 20.58
N SER A 34 2.32 -3.67 19.74
CA SER A 34 2.74 -3.74 18.33
C SER A 34 1.65 -3.11 17.46
N PHE A 35 2.05 -2.16 16.62
CA PHE A 35 1.14 -1.44 15.73
C PHE A 35 1.62 -1.53 14.28
N THR A 36 0.72 -1.93 13.39
CA THR A 36 0.94 -1.85 11.93
C THR A 36 -0.07 -0.89 11.32
N GLY A 37 0.39 0.11 10.57
CA GLY A 37 -0.51 1.08 9.94
C GLY A 37 0.21 2.28 9.31
N SER A 38 -0.51 3.40 9.19
CA SER A 38 0.06 4.61 8.60
C SER A 38 1.10 5.28 9.50
N CYS A 39 2.08 5.98 8.89
CA CYS A 39 3.09 6.74 9.63
C CYS A 39 2.45 7.82 10.53
N GLU A 40 1.35 8.43 10.11
CA GLU A 40 0.65 9.43 10.90
C GLU A 40 0.06 8.86 12.18
N VAL A 41 -0.66 7.73 12.07
CA VAL A 41 -1.24 7.04 13.23
C VAL A 41 -0.14 6.45 14.10
N GLY A 42 0.89 5.83 13.51
CA GLY A 42 2.03 5.28 14.25
C GLY A 42 2.75 6.31 15.12
N LYS A 43 2.93 7.55 14.63
CA LYS A 43 3.48 8.65 15.45
C LYS A 43 2.61 8.97 16.67
N LYS A 44 1.26 8.97 16.50
CA LYS A 44 0.32 9.20 17.61
C LYS A 44 0.38 8.05 18.62
N VAL A 45 0.38 6.80 18.14
CA VAL A 45 0.52 5.60 18.97
C VAL A 45 1.82 5.63 19.78
N GLY A 46 2.95 5.84 19.11
CA GLY A 46 4.26 5.90 19.76
C GLY A 46 4.33 6.99 20.84
N LYS A 47 3.80 8.19 20.55
CA LYS A 47 3.71 9.28 21.52
C LYS A 47 2.90 8.87 22.77
N ASN A 48 1.72 8.28 22.59
CA ASN A 48 0.84 7.91 23.69
C ASN A 48 1.43 6.78 24.54
N VAL A 49 2.01 5.75 23.90
CA VAL A 49 2.64 4.66 24.63
C VAL A 49 3.89 5.12 25.37
N ALA A 50 4.72 5.99 24.76
CA ALA A 50 5.88 6.57 25.43
C ALA A 50 5.47 7.44 26.64
N ALA A 51 4.37 8.20 26.57
CA ALA A 51 3.90 9.02 27.66
C ALA A 51 3.54 8.23 28.93
N ARG A 52 3.17 6.95 28.78
CA ARG A 52 2.92 6.01 29.88
C ARG A 52 4.11 5.11 30.22
N MET A 53 5.29 5.37 29.63
CA MET A 53 6.53 4.57 29.80
C MET A 53 6.38 3.11 29.30
N GLY A 54 5.46 2.86 28.38
CA GLY A 54 5.25 1.55 27.76
C GLY A 54 6.22 1.26 26.63
N LYS A 55 6.31 -0.01 26.23
CA LYS A 55 7.09 -0.46 25.07
C LYS A 55 6.21 -0.51 23.84
N TYR A 56 6.77 -0.19 22.67
CA TYR A 56 6.07 -0.30 21.41
C TYR A 56 6.96 -0.74 20.26
N LEU A 57 6.34 -1.40 19.28
CA LEU A 57 6.90 -1.73 17.97
C LEU A 57 6.00 -1.10 16.91
N LEU A 58 6.57 -0.36 15.97
CA LEU A 58 5.82 0.31 14.91
C LEU A 58 6.26 -0.22 13.54
N GLU A 59 5.33 -0.87 12.85
CA GLU A 59 5.46 -1.27 11.45
C GLU A 59 4.65 -0.31 10.59
N LEU A 60 5.33 0.56 9.84
CA LEU A 60 4.72 1.70 9.18
C LEU A 60 4.88 1.65 7.65
N GLY A 61 4.32 2.63 6.96
CA GLY A 61 4.45 2.77 5.53
C GLY A 61 5.86 3.14 5.07
N GLY A 62 6.13 2.90 3.80
CA GLY A 62 7.39 3.22 3.14
C GLY A 62 7.17 3.95 1.81
N ASN A 63 8.27 4.40 1.21
CA ASN A 63 8.34 4.95 -0.13
C ASN A 63 9.40 4.18 -0.94
N ASN A 64 9.13 2.89 -1.14
CA ASN A 64 10.08 1.92 -1.65
C ASN A 64 10.43 2.17 -3.13
N ALA A 65 11.66 1.85 -3.50
CA ALA A 65 12.15 2.03 -4.84
C ALA A 65 12.72 0.72 -5.42
N ILE A 66 12.63 0.59 -6.75
CA ILE A 66 13.39 -0.36 -7.54
C ILE A 66 14.42 0.43 -8.34
N ILE A 67 15.67 -0.02 -8.34
CA ILE A 67 16.74 0.56 -9.15
C ILE A 67 16.94 -0.35 -10.34
N VAL A 68 16.86 0.22 -11.53
CA VAL A 68 17.02 -0.46 -12.82
C VAL A 68 18.28 0.08 -13.48
N ASP A 69 19.36 -0.69 -13.39
CA ASP A 69 20.64 -0.37 -13.99
C ASP A 69 20.67 -0.72 -15.49
N GLU A 70 21.72 -0.32 -16.20
CA GLU A 70 21.90 -0.57 -17.63
C GLU A 70 21.90 -2.08 -17.97
N SER A 71 22.42 -2.91 -17.06
CA SER A 71 22.50 -4.37 -17.20
C SER A 71 21.22 -5.12 -16.86
N ALA A 72 20.15 -4.42 -16.44
CA ALA A 72 18.92 -5.05 -15.96
C ALA A 72 18.23 -5.91 -17.04
N ASN A 73 17.84 -7.13 -16.66
CA ASN A 73 17.05 -8.02 -17.52
C ASN A 73 15.55 -7.69 -17.37
N PHE A 74 14.93 -7.18 -18.44
CA PHE A 74 13.52 -6.77 -18.42
C PHE A 74 12.52 -7.92 -18.33
N ASP A 75 12.89 -9.13 -18.68
CA ASP A 75 12.02 -10.31 -18.52
C ASP A 75 11.74 -10.62 -17.04
N ILE A 76 12.63 -10.19 -16.16
CA ILE A 76 12.48 -10.31 -14.70
C ILE A 76 12.01 -8.96 -14.09
N THR A 77 12.59 -7.86 -14.57
CA THR A 77 12.38 -6.54 -14.00
C THR A 77 10.94 -6.05 -14.18
N VAL A 78 10.38 -6.17 -15.38
CA VAL A 78 9.01 -5.70 -15.67
C VAL A 78 7.96 -6.45 -14.83
N PRO A 79 7.91 -7.79 -14.82
CA PRO A 79 7.00 -8.52 -13.94
C PRO A 79 7.23 -8.23 -12.45
N GLY A 80 8.47 -8.06 -12.02
CA GLY A 80 8.83 -7.71 -10.64
C GLY A 80 8.29 -6.34 -10.23
N ILE A 81 8.40 -5.34 -11.11
CA ILE A 81 7.83 -4.00 -10.90
C ILE A 81 6.31 -4.07 -10.83
N VAL A 82 5.65 -4.74 -11.78
CA VAL A 82 4.19 -4.90 -11.79
C VAL A 82 3.70 -5.56 -10.52
N PHE A 83 4.29 -6.68 -10.13
CA PHE A 83 3.93 -7.38 -8.89
C PHE A 83 4.15 -6.50 -7.65
N GLY A 84 5.27 -5.80 -7.58
CA GLY A 84 5.64 -4.94 -6.45
C GLY A 84 4.77 -3.70 -6.30
N SER A 85 4.26 -3.15 -7.41
CA SER A 85 3.50 -1.89 -7.41
C SER A 85 1.99 -2.10 -7.46
N VAL A 86 1.50 -3.06 -8.26
CA VAL A 86 0.06 -3.27 -8.48
C VAL A 86 -0.54 -4.28 -7.51
N GLY A 87 0.26 -5.24 -7.04
CA GLY A 87 -0.19 -6.24 -6.09
C GLY A 87 -0.91 -5.62 -4.89
N THR A 88 -2.09 -6.16 -4.53
CA THR A 88 -2.97 -5.64 -3.46
C THR A 88 -3.36 -4.16 -3.69
N ALA A 89 -3.52 -3.76 -4.95
CA ALA A 89 -3.84 -2.38 -5.37
C ALA A 89 -2.87 -1.33 -4.78
N GLY A 90 -1.58 -1.66 -4.66
CA GLY A 90 -0.57 -0.75 -4.10
C GLY A 90 -0.67 -0.50 -2.59
N GLN A 91 -1.48 -1.28 -1.85
CA GLN A 91 -1.80 -1.02 -0.44
C GLN A 91 -0.93 -1.82 0.55
N ARG A 92 0.33 -2.08 0.22
CA ARG A 92 1.31 -2.72 1.12
C ARG A 92 2.38 -1.73 1.59
N CYS A 93 2.94 -1.95 2.77
CA CYS A 93 4.12 -1.22 3.25
C CYS A 93 5.33 -1.38 2.32
N THR A 94 5.41 -2.52 1.63
CA THR A 94 6.48 -2.87 0.67
C THR A 94 6.16 -2.49 -0.78
N THR A 95 5.01 -1.84 -1.06
CA THR A 95 4.65 -1.44 -2.43
C THR A 95 5.75 -0.60 -3.07
N THR A 96 6.15 -0.96 -4.28
CA THR A 96 7.07 -0.16 -5.10
C THR A 96 6.36 1.12 -5.53
N ARG A 97 6.92 2.25 -5.14
CA ARG A 97 6.36 3.58 -5.42
C ARG A 97 7.23 4.40 -6.35
N ARG A 98 8.50 4.05 -6.45
CA ARG A 98 9.47 4.76 -7.28
C ARG A 98 10.30 3.76 -8.06
N ILE A 99 10.61 4.13 -9.29
CA ILE A 99 11.56 3.41 -10.14
C ILE A 99 12.67 4.40 -10.49
N LEU A 100 13.90 4.08 -10.11
CA LEU A 100 15.08 4.82 -10.50
C LEU A 100 15.73 4.02 -11.62
N VAL A 101 15.69 4.56 -12.82
CA VAL A 101 16.12 3.84 -14.02
C VAL A 101 17.31 4.55 -14.66
N HIS A 102 18.31 3.77 -15.11
CA HIS A 102 19.43 4.29 -15.88
C HIS A 102 18.93 4.93 -17.18
N GLU A 103 19.48 6.06 -17.56
CA GLU A 103 19.01 6.87 -18.70
C GLU A 103 18.88 6.05 -20.00
N SER A 104 19.88 5.21 -20.30
CA SER A 104 19.88 4.35 -21.50
C SER A 104 18.73 3.34 -21.55
N ARG A 105 18.10 3.04 -20.41
CA ARG A 105 17.02 2.03 -20.30
C ARG A 105 15.65 2.65 -20.12
N PHE A 106 15.58 3.97 -19.98
CA PHE A 106 14.33 4.68 -19.63
C PHE A 106 13.24 4.49 -20.68
N ALA A 107 13.54 4.73 -21.95
CA ALA A 107 12.54 4.66 -23.02
C ALA A 107 11.95 3.27 -23.18
N GLU A 108 12.79 2.24 -23.21
CA GLU A 108 12.35 0.84 -23.33
C GLU A 108 11.55 0.39 -22.12
N LEU A 109 12.00 0.70 -20.91
CA LEU A 109 11.28 0.35 -19.67
C LEU A 109 9.92 1.04 -19.61
N LYS A 110 9.86 2.35 -19.94
CA LYS A 110 8.63 3.13 -19.99
C LYS A 110 7.58 2.45 -20.88
N GLU A 111 7.95 2.09 -22.12
CA GLU A 111 7.06 1.42 -23.06
C GLU A 111 6.55 0.07 -22.53
N LYS A 112 7.46 -0.79 -22.06
CA LYS A 112 7.11 -2.10 -21.52
C LYS A 112 6.21 -2.02 -20.30
N LEU A 113 6.45 -1.08 -19.39
CA LEU A 113 5.63 -0.92 -18.20
C LEU A 113 4.23 -0.39 -18.54
N VAL A 114 4.11 0.62 -19.40
CA VAL A 114 2.80 1.12 -19.85
C VAL A 114 1.99 -0.01 -20.47
N HIS A 115 2.60 -0.78 -21.35
CA HIS A 115 1.96 -1.93 -21.97
C HIS A 115 1.50 -2.98 -20.95
N ALA A 116 2.35 -3.31 -19.98
CA ALA A 116 2.02 -4.27 -18.93
C ALA A 116 0.86 -3.77 -18.03
N TYR A 117 0.86 -2.48 -17.67
CA TYR A 117 -0.19 -1.88 -16.83
C TYR A 117 -1.54 -1.85 -17.50
N GLN A 118 -1.59 -1.63 -18.82
CA GLN A 118 -2.84 -1.64 -19.61
C GLN A 118 -3.50 -3.03 -19.69
N GLN A 119 -2.74 -4.09 -19.42
CA GLN A 119 -3.24 -5.47 -19.49
C GLN A 119 -3.69 -6.02 -18.11
N ILE A 120 -3.58 -5.23 -17.04
CA ILE A 120 -3.91 -5.71 -15.69
C ILE A 120 -5.41 -5.91 -15.54
N PRO A 121 -5.89 -7.15 -15.29
CA PRO A 121 -7.29 -7.39 -15.01
C PRO A 121 -7.67 -6.82 -13.65
N ILE A 122 -8.57 -5.85 -13.66
CA ILE A 122 -9.09 -5.17 -12.46
C ILE A 122 -10.53 -5.65 -12.23
N GLY A 123 -10.85 -6.09 -11.01
CA GLY A 123 -12.20 -6.60 -10.76
C GLY A 123 -12.38 -7.20 -9.37
N ASP A 124 -13.41 -8.05 -9.26
CA ASP A 124 -13.75 -8.75 -8.02
C ASP A 124 -12.54 -9.59 -7.55
N PRO A 125 -12.05 -9.39 -6.31
CA PRO A 125 -10.93 -10.16 -5.78
C PRO A 125 -11.22 -11.65 -5.58
N LEU A 126 -12.48 -12.07 -5.65
CA LEU A 126 -12.87 -13.48 -5.61
C LEU A 126 -12.84 -14.16 -7.00
N ASP A 127 -12.75 -13.40 -8.08
CA ASP A 127 -12.52 -13.94 -9.42
C ASP A 127 -11.04 -14.29 -9.60
N GLN A 128 -10.76 -15.55 -9.93
CA GLN A 128 -9.38 -16.04 -10.15
C GLN A 128 -8.63 -15.35 -11.29
N LYS A 129 -9.34 -14.67 -12.18
CA LYS A 129 -8.74 -13.89 -13.27
C LYS A 129 -8.35 -12.48 -12.88
N THR A 130 -8.83 -11.99 -11.74
CA THR A 130 -8.51 -10.66 -11.24
C THR A 130 -7.09 -10.63 -10.68
N LEU A 131 -6.29 -9.67 -11.14
CA LEU A 131 -4.97 -9.39 -10.59
C LEU A 131 -5.01 -8.24 -9.58
N MET A 132 -5.83 -7.24 -9.81
CA MET A 132 -5.95 -6.06 -8.95
C MET A 132 -7.39 -5.88 -8.47
N GLY A 133 -7.58 -5.92 -7.16
CA GLY A 133 -8.85 -5.65 -6.50
C GLY A 133 -9.07 -4.15 -6.21
N PRO A 134 -10.08 -3.83 -5.38
CA PRO A 134 -10.40 -2.44 -5.05
C PRO A 134 -9.43 -1.83 -4.03
N LEU A 135 -9.47 -0.52 -3.92
CA LEU A 135 -8.97 0.21 -2.76
C LEU A 135 -9.90 -0.01 -1.57
N ILE A 136 -9.40 0.25 -0.36
CA ILE A 136 -10.14 -0.04 0.86
C ILE A 136 -11.39 0.81 1.05
N ASP A 137 -11.35 2.07 0.61
CA ASP A 137 -12.44 3.03 0.79
C ASP A 137 -12.42 4.15 -0.27
N GLU A 138 -13.47 4.95 -0.27
CA GLU A 138 -13.63 6.12 -1.13
C GLU A 138 -12.55 7.19 -0.89
N LYS A 139 -12.13 7.37 0.36
CA LYS A 139 -11.07 8.32 0.69
C LYS A 139 -9.74 7.95 0.04
N SER A 140 -9.45 6.66 -0.06
CA SER A 140 -8.26 6.16 -0.74
C SER A 140 -8.31 6.47 -2.23
N VAL A 141 -9.46 6.34 -2.88
CA VAL A 141 -9.65 6.76 -4.28
C VAL A 141 -9.40 8.26 -4.45
N GLN A 142 -10.03 9.08 -3.61
CA GLN A 142 -9.85 10.54 -3.63
C GLN A 142 -8.38 10.96 -3.42
N ASN A 143 -7.65 10.24 -2.57
CA ASN A 143 -6.22 10.49 -2.37
C ASN A 143 -5.40 10.22 -3.64
N VAL A 144 -5.75 9.19 -4.41
CA VAL A 144 -5.10 8.89 -5.69
C VAL A 144 -5.46 9.96 -6.71
N GLU A 145 -6.73 10.33 -6.84
CA GLU A 145 -7.17 11.41 -7.74
C GLU A 145 -6.46 12.73 -7.43
N ALA A 146 -6.36 13.08 -6.14
CA ALA A 146 -5.61 14.27 -5.71
C ALA A 146 -4.10 14.17 -6.02
N ALA A 147 -3.51 12.98 -5.94
CA ALA A 147 -2.12 12.77 -6.32
C ALA A 147 -1.90 12.96 -7.82
N VAL A 148 -2.82 12.49 -8.67
CA VAL A 148 -2.79 12.71 -10.14
C VAL A 148 -2.80 14.21 -10.46
N ILE A 149 -3.67 14.97 -9.80
CA ILE A 149 -3.74 16.44 -9.96
C ILE A 149 -2.39 17.07 -9.60
N LYS A 150 -1.83 16.72 -8.45
CA LYS A 150 -0.54 17.25 -7.99
C LYS A 150 0.61 16.93 -8.94
N VAL A 151 0.63 15.75 -9.53
CA VAL A 151 1.64 15.38 -10.54
C VAL A 151 1.56 16.33 -11.72
N ARG A 152 0.36 16.59 -12.25
CA ARG A 152 0.13 17.50 -13.38
C ARG A 152 0.50 18.95 -13.04
N GLU A 153 0.12 19.43 -11.86
CA GLU A 153 0.46 20.77 -11.36
C GLU A 153 1.98 20.97 -11.19
N ALA A 154 2.70 19.89 -10.83
CA ALA A 154 4.15 19.90 -10.73
C ALA A 154 4.88 19.76 -12.08
N GLY A 155 4.14 19.69 -13.20
CA GLY A 155 4.70 19.55 -14.55
C GLY A 155 5.05 18.10 -14.92
N GLY A 156 4.63 17.12 -14.12
CA GLY A 156 4.79 15.69 -14.43
C GLY A 156 3.78 15.18 -15.44
N GLU A 157 4.10 14.09 -16.08
CA GLU A 157 3.27 13.40 -17.07
C GLU A 157 2.64 12.14 -16.47
N ILE A 158 1.35 11.93 -16.69
CA ILE A 158 0.67 10.65 -16.41
C ILE A 158 0.74 9.81 -17.68
N LEU A 159 1.50 8.72 -17.63
CA LEU A 159 1.71 7.84 -18.78
C LEU A 159 0.55 6.86 -18.98
N CYS A 160 -0.07 6.41 -17.90
CA CYS A 160 -1.29 5.59 -17.93
C CYS A 160 -1.98 5.57 -16.57
N GLY A 161 -3.26 5.22 -16.55
CA GLY A 161 -4.05 4.97 -15.36
C GLY A 161 -4.49 6.22 -14.58
N GLY A 162 -4.94 6.00 -13.36
CA GLY A 162 -5.46 7.06 -12.48
C GLY A 162 -6.95 7.34 -12.65
N GLU A 163 -7.66 6.51 -13.36
CA GLU A 163 -9.09 6.66 -13.61
C GLU A 163 -9.89 5.63 -12.82
N ARG A 164 -11.09 6.01 -12.38
CA ARG A 164 -12.04 5.08 -11.77
C ARG A 164 -12.46 4.00 -12.76
N VAL A 165 -12.56 2.78 -12.29
CA VAL A 165 -12.97 1.62 -13.08
C VAL A 165 -14.37 1.18 -12.62
N GLY A 166 -15.35 1.24 -13.51
CA GLY A 166 -16.73 0.84 -13.22
C GLY A 166 -17.48 1.86 -12.35
N ASN A 167 -18.74 1.51 -12.01
CA ASN A 167 -19.66 2.39 -11.29
C ASN A 167 -19.93 1.94 -9.85
N LYS A 168 -19.34 0.84 -9.41
CA LYS A 168 -19.52 0.28 -8.07
C LYS A 168 -18.17 -0.10 -7.49
N GLY A 169 -18.02 0.08 -6.17
CA GLY A 169 -16.78 -0.20 -5.45
C GLY A 169 -15.71 0.89 -5.66
N HIS A 170 -14.55 0.67 -5.08
CA HIS A 170 -13.46 1.64 -5.01
C HIS A 170 -12.31 1.25 -5.94
N PHE A 171 -12.65 0.99 -7.20
CA PHE A 171 -11.67 0.56 -8.19
C PHE A 171 -11.05 1.76 -8.91
N ILE A 172 -9.73 1.72 -9.08
CA ILE A 172 -8.96 2.70 -9.83
C ILE A 172 -7.87 1.99 -10.64
N SER A 173 -7.62 2.46 -11.85
CA SER A 173 -6.53 1.90 -12.66
C SER A 173 -5.16 2.28 -12.11
N PRO A 174 -4.17 1.35 -12.11
CA PRO A 174 -2.83 1.62 -11.59
C PRO A 174 -2.13 2.67 -12.45
N ILE A 175 -1.30 3.50 -11.82
CA ILE A 175 -0.75 4.72 -12.40
C ILE A 175 0.75 4.60 -12.62
N ILE A 176 1.21 5.09 -13.77
CA ILE A 176 2.61 5.43 -14.00
C ILE A 176 2.70 6.92 -14.31
N ALA A 177 3.59 7.60 -13.60
CA ALA A 177 3.89 9.02 -13.80
C ALA A 177 5.40 9.28 -13.89
N THR A 178 5.80 10.32 -14.62
CA THR A 178 7.18 10.78 -14.75
C THR A 178 7.31 12.27 -14.46
#